data_5c192df58f604a913c5204303dc20767
#
_entry.id   5c192df58f604a913c5204303dc20767
#
_cell.length_a   1.000
_cell.length_b   1.000
_cell.length_c   1.000
_cell.angle_alpha   90.00
_cell.angle_beta   90.00
_cell.angle_gamma   90.00
#
_symmetry.space_group_name_H-M   'P 1'
#
loop_
_entity.id
_entity.type
_entity.pdbx_description
1 polymer ?
#
loop_
_entity_poly.entity_id
_entity_poly.type
_entity_poly.pdbx_seq_one_letter_code
_entity_poly.pdbx_strand_id
1 'polypeptide(L)'
;MLPVLEHTLHTWRDPFNLGPCAGLARYAYPKNLTSGRKSFISCSSSTDKELHVPSDIQLANSKVIYSIASATGHNQLAHPESNLRVPAIVSTLENMALTPKFRGTEVVELKHFRPASVEDISSVHERAYVLGLEKAMEQASERGLIIIDGSAPTYATPSTFQDSLVAAGAGLAVLDSVVAASKNSKEPPVGFALIRPPGHHAVPDGPMGFCIFGNIAIAARYAQRAHGLKRVFIIDFDVHHGNGTQDVFYEDPDIFFLSTHKEGSYPGTGKIHEVGRGPGEGTTLNLPLPGGTGDFAMRTVFDEVIVPCAQRFKPDIILVSAGYDAHIFDPLANFQFKTATYYTLAANIKQLAKELCGGRCVFFLEGGYDLKSLSYSVADSFRAFLGESSRASEIDPTFLYDEPSSKIKQAIDKVKAIHSL
;
A
#
# COMPACT_ATOMS: atom_id res chain seq x y z
N MET A 1 -16.64 -44.55 36.80
CA MET A 1 -15.68 -43.58 37.30
C MET A 1 -14.66 -43.32 36.21
N LEU A 2 -14.82 -42.25 35.46
CA LEU A 2 -13.86 -41.75 34.45
C LEU A 2 -13.53 -40.31 34.86
N PRO A 3 -12.27 -39.86 34.80
CA PRO A 3 -11.91 -38.52 35.21
C PRO A 3 -12.20 -37.51 34.11
N VAL A 4 -12.74 -36.38 34.54
CA VAL A 4 -13.02 -35.17 33.77
C VAL A 4 -11.67 -34.51 33.45
N LEU A 5 -11.38 -34.29 32.15
CA LEU A 5 -10.27 -33.49 31.71
C LEU A 5 -10.70 -32.02 31.64
N GLU A 6 -10.16 -31.22 32.52
CA GLU A 6 -10.27 -29.76 32.49
C GLU A 6 -9.57 -29.17 31.28
N HIS A 7 -10.30 -28.46 30.46
CA HIS A 7 -9.75 -27.61 29.41
C HIS A 7 -9.17 -26.33 30.01
N THR A 8 -7.86 -26.23 30.06
CA THR A 8 -7.14 -25.00 30.35
C THR A 8 -7.30 -24.03 29.18
N LEU A 9 -8.06 -22.96 29.40
CA LEU A 9 -8.11 -21.77 28.56
C LEU A 9 -6.75 -21.07 28.60
N HIS A 10 -6.00 -21.12 27.52
CA HIS A 10 -4.85 -20.23 27.31
C HIS A 10 -5.37 -18.82 27.08
N THR A 11 -5.34 -18.02 28.13
CA THR A 11 -5.51 -16.56 28.03
C THR A 11 -4.32 -15.98 27.28
N TRP A 12 -4.62 -15.29 26.19
CA TRP A 12 -3.68 -14.42 25.50
C TRP A 12 -3.13 -13.38 26.48
N ARG A 13 -1.83 -13.41 26.73
CA ARG A 13 -1.14 -12.33 27.44
C ARG A 13 -0.87 -11.21 26.44
N ASP A 14 -1.38 -10.05 26.76
CA ASP A 14 -1.09 -8.79 26.11
C ASP A 14 0.43 -8.51 26.16
N PRO A 15 1.14 -8.37 25.01
CA PRO A 15 2.59 -8.16 24.99
C PRO A 15 3.01 -6.75 25.41
N PHE A 16 2.09 -5.84 25.75
CA PHE A 16 2.39 -4.43 26.02
C PHE A 16 2.27 -4.00 27.50
N ASN A 17 2.16 -4.92 28.44
CA ASN A 17 2.13 -4.56 29.85
C ASN A 17 3.54 -4.40 30.41
N LEU A 18 4.14 -3.24 30.21
CA LEU A 18 5.39 -2.82 30.86
C LEU A 18 5.05 -2.05 32.14
N GLY A 19 5.34 -2.68 33.30
CA GLY A 19 5.30 -2.04 34.60
C GLY A 19 6.30 -0.87 34.72
N PRO A 20 6.15 0.00 35.74
CA PRO A 20 6.86 1.27 35.80
C PRO A 20 8.35 1.10 36.16
N CYS A 21 9.27 1.49 35.25
CA CYS A 21 10.67 1.69 35.55
C CYS A 21 10.96 3.16 35.82
N ALA A 22 11.42 3.43 37.04
CA ALA A 22 11.92 4.72 37.49
C ALA A 22 13.31 5.00 36.88
N GLY A 23 13.56 6.25 36.50
CA GLY A 23 14.92 6.71 36.17
C GLY A 23 14.96 7.80 35.09
N LEU A 24 14.51 9.04 35.44
CA LEU A 24 14.65 10.22 34.58
C LEU A 24 16.02 10.86 34.81
N ALA A 25 16.89 10.81 33.82
CA ALA A 25 18.01 11.72 33.69
C ALA A 25 17.60 12.95 32.89
N ARG A 26 17.64 14.12 33.54
CA ARG A 26 17.31 15.42 32.94
C ARG A 26 18.53 15.90 32.13
N TYR A 27 18.36 16.16 30.85
CA TYR A 27 19.26 17.02 30.09
C TYR A 27 18.59 18.40 29.90
N ALA A 28 19.30 19.45 30.36
CA ALA A 28 18.87 20.84 30.27
C ALA A 28 19.31 21.44 28.94
N TYR A 29 18.38 22.12 28.26
CA TYR A 29 18.67 23.00 27.14
C TYR A 29 18.94 24.43 27.63
N PRO A 30 19.93 25.15 27.08
CA PRO A 30 20.16 26.53 27.43
C PRO A 30 19.20 27.45 26.64
N LYS A 31 18.52 28.31 27.38
CA LYS A 31 17.82 29.51 26.83
C LYS A 31 18.85 30.58 26.60
N ASN A 32 18.92 31.19 25.43
CA ASN A 32 19.22 32.60 25.25
C ASN A 32 18.73 33.08 23.89
N LEU A 33 17.71 33.94 23.95
CA LEU A 33 17.26 34.82 22.88
C LEU A 33 17.94 36.19 23.10
N THR A 34 18.66 36.67 22.09
CA THR A 34 18.90 38.11 21.95
C THR A 34 18.69 38.52 20.49
N SER A 35 17.88 39.56 20.33
CA SER A 35 17.52 40.25 19.11
C SER A 35 18.74 40.91 18.46
N GLY A 36 18.91 40.75 17.15
CA GLY A 36 19.91 41.47 16.35
C GLY A 36 19.44 41.68 14.92
N ARG A 37 19.52 42.94 14.50
CA ARG A 37 19.04 43.55 13.27
C ARG A 37 19.61 42.95 11.99
N LYS A 38 18.80 43.04 10.93
CA LYS A 38 19.06 42.76 9.51
C LYS A 38 20.39 43.33 9.00
N SER A 39 21.15 42.52 8.32
CA SER A 39 22.03 42.94 7.24
C SER A 39 21.81 42.00 6.04
N PHE A 40 21.39 42.57 4.92
CA PHE A 40 21.34 41.91 3.64
C PHE A 40 22.79 41.60 3.19
N ILE A 41 23.15 40.35 3.15
CA ILE A 41 24.33 39.91 2.41
C ILE A 41 23.79 39.24 1.14
N SER A 42 24.02 39.91 0.02
CA SER A 42 23.85 39.31 -1.29
C SER A 42 24.91 38.22 -1.45
N CYS A 43 24.49 36.97 -1.46
CA CYS A 43 25.35 35.87 -1.84
C CYS A 43 25.02 35.47 -3.27
N SER A 44 25.97 35.77 -4.14
CA SER A 44 25.96 35.44 -5.55
C SER A 44 26.00 33.92 -5.76
N SER A 45 25.18 33.45 -6.73
CA SER A 45 25.34 32.25 -7.54
C SER A 45 25.80 30.99 -6.82
N SER A 46 24.85 30.26 -6.23
CA SER A 46 24.91 28.80 -6.19
C SER A 46 24.11 28.29 -7.39
N THR A 47 24.78 27.54 -8.24
CA THR A 47 24.25 26.83 -9.40
C THR A 47 22.88 26.21 -9.09
N ASP A 48 21.84 26.73 -9.75
CA ASP A 48 20.54 26.07 -9.89
C ASP A 48 20.82 24.68 -10.49
N LYS A 49 20.79 23.64 -9.63
CA LYS A 49 20.61 22.29 -10.12
C LYS A 49 19.20 22.27 -10.68
N GLU A 50 19.08 22.36 -12.00
CA GLU A 50 17.82 22.14 -12.71
C GLU A 50 17.14 20.91 -12.08
N LEU A 51 15.94 21.12 -11.54
CA LEU A 51 15.07 20.05 -11.05
C LEU A 51 14.80 19.13 -12.24
N HIS A 52 15.50 18.02 -12.31
CA HIS A 52 15.41 17.08 -13.42
C HIS A 52 14.06 16.36 -13.35
N VAL A 53 13.05 16.91 -14.01
CA VAL A 53 11.76 16.24 -14.26
C VAL A 53 11.99 15.33 -15.48
N PRO A 54 11.70 14.03 -15.39
CA PRO A 54 11.85 13.11 -16.52
C PRO A 54 11.02 13.57 -17.70
N SER A 55 11.61 13.54 -18.92
CA SER A 55 10.89 13.89 -20.14
C SER A 55 9.88 12.78 -20.51
N ASP A 56 8.84 13.14 -21.29
CA ASP A 56 7.85 12.18 -21.79
C ASP A 56 8.51 11.02 -22.58
N ILE A 57 9.59 11.31 -23.30
CA ILE A 57 10.36 10.29 -24.03
C ILE A 57 11.06 9.33 -23.07
N GLN A 58 11.62 9.85 -21.98
CA GLN A 58 12.25 9.00 -20.95
C GLN A 58 11.20 8.13 -20.26
N LEU A 59 10.06 8.68 -19.90
CA LEU A 59 8.95 7.94 -19.30
C LEU A 59 8.43 6.85 -20.25
N ALA A 60 8.23 7.16 -21.53
CA ALA A 60 7.73 6.21 -22.53
C ALA A 60 8.69 5.05 -22.82
N ASN A 61 9.99 5.23 -22.61
CA ASN A 61 11.02 4.22 -22.82
C ASN A 61 11.36 3.42 -21.54
N SER A 62 10.77 3.77 -20.42
CA SER A 62 10.99 3.03 -19.16
C SER A 62 10.10 1.79 -19.07
N LYS A 63 10.48 0.86 -18.19
CA LYS A 63 9.69 -0.32 -17.81
C LYS A 63 9.07 -0.17 -16.42
N VAL A 64 9.74 0.61 -15.57
CA VAL A 64 9.29 0.88 -14.20
C VAL A 64 9.44 2.35 -13.89
N ILE A 65 8.39 2.94 -13.34
CA ILE A 65 8.41 4.30 -12.77
C ILE A 65 8.04 4.18 -11.30
N TYR A 66 8.85 4.73 -10.41
CA TYR A 66 8.53 4.69 -8.99
C TYR A 66 8.81 6.02 -8.28
N SER A 67 8.18 6.21 -7.15
CA SER A 67 8.40 7.33 -6.23
C SER A 67 8.66 6.81 -4.82
N ILE A 68 9.31 7.62 -3.99
CA ILE A 68 9.63 7.29 -2.59
C ILE A 68 9.08 8.38 -1.69
N ALA A 69 8.25 7.97 -0.70
CA ALA A 69 7.82 8.82 0.40
C ALA A 69 7.96 8.04 1.71
N SER A 70 9.13 8.12 2.33
CA SER A 70 9.51 7.28 3.49
C SER A 70 8.82 7.67 4.79
N ALA A 71 8.26 8.89 4.90
CA ALA A 71 7.62 9.40 6.12
C ALA A 71 8.48 9.17 7.37
N THR A 72 9.73 9.64 7.34
CA THR A 72 10.71 9.35 8.40
C THR A 72 10.30 9.92 9.76
N GLY A 73 9.52 11.01 9.76
CA GLY A 73 8.99 11.64 10.96
C GLY A 73 7.77 10.93 11.55
N HIS A 74 7.00 10.21 10.73
CA HIS A 74 5.92 9.34 11.17
C HIS A 74 6.49 8.01 11.65
N ASN A 75 6.86 7.97 12.95
CA ASN A 75 7.51 6.80 13.55
C ASN A 75 7.18 6.65 15.02
N GLN A 76 6.89 5.42 15.43
CA GLN A 76 6.76 4.99 16.83
C GLN A 76 7.70 3.82 17.08
N LEU A 77 8.44 3.88 18.18
CA LEU A 77 9.35 2.81 18.57
C LEU A 77 8.60 1.48 18.76
N ALA A 78 9.16 0.41 18.21
CA ALA A 78 8.60 -0.95 18.24
C ALA A 78 7.23 -1.14 17.54
N HIS A 79 6.74 -0.13 16.82
CA HIS A 79 5.54 -0.28 15.99
C HIS A 79 5.87 -1.08 14.72
N PRO A 80 5.04 -2.05 14.30
CA PRO A 80 5.31 -2.85 13.11
C PRO A 80 5.36 -1.99 11.83
N GLU A 81 4.46 -1.03 11.69
CA GLU A 81 4.49 -0.03 10.61
C GLU A 81 5.58 1.03 10.93
N SER A 82 6.84 0.65 10.77
CA SER A 82 8.00 1.45 11.15
C SER A 82 8.57 2.25 9.97
N ASN A 83 9.28 3.33 10.29
CA ASN A 83 9.98 4.13 9.29
C ASN A 83 11.15 3.41 8.60
N LEU A 84 11.49 2.19 9.01
CA LEU A 84 12.51 1.36 8.38
C LEU A 84 12.01 0.60 7.14
N ARG A 85 10.70 0.48 6.95
CA ARG A 85 10.10 -0.31 5.86
C ARG A 85 10.55 0.17 4.48
N VAL A 86 10.34 1.42 4.15
CA VAL A 86 10.73 1.98 2.84
C VAL A 86 12.26 2.03 2.67
N PRO A 87 13.07 2.45 3.65
CA PRO A 87 14.54 2.35 3.56
C PRO A 87 15.05 0.93 3.31
N ALA A 88 14.45 -0.11 3.91
CA ALA A 88 14.83 -1.50 3.65
C ALA A 88 14.56 -1.90 2.19
N ILE A 89 13.41 -1.49 1.63
CA ILE A 89 13.09 -1.69 0.20
C ILE A 89 14.13 -0.99 -0.67
N VAL A 90 14.39 0.29 -0.45
CA VAL A 90 15.33 1.09 -1.25
C VAL A 90 16.74 0.48 -1.22
N SER A 91 17.21 0.07 -0.04
CA SER A 91 18.50 -0.60 0.11
C SER A 91 18.56 -1.91 -0.68
N THR A 92 17.49 -2.70 -0.66
CA THR A 92 17.44 -3.97 -1.40
C THR A 92 17.39 -3.73 -2.92
N LEU A 93 16.61 -2.74 -3.39
CA LEU A 93 16.62 -2.35 -4.81
C LEU A 93 18.01 -1.92 -5.28
N GLU A 94 18.73 -1.14 -4.47
CA GLU A 94 20.11 -0.73 -4.78
C GLU A 94 21.06 -1.94 -4.81
N ASN A 95 21.02 -2.80 -3.78
CA ASN A 95 21.87 -3.99 -3.69
C ASN A 95 21.60 -5.01 -4.81
N MET A 96 20.37 -5.06 -5.33
CA MET A 96 20.00 -5.94 -6.44
C MET A 96 20.16 -5.28 -7.80
N ALA A 97 20.75 -4.08 -7.87
CA ALA A 97 20.96 -3.31 -9.09
C ALA A 97 19.65 -3.03 -9.87
N LEU A 98 18.57 -2.67 -9.16
CA LEU A 98 17.23 -2.40 -9.72
C LEU A 98 16.88 -0.90 -9.74
N THR A 99 17.82 -0.03 -9.40
CA THR A 99 17.64 1.43 -9.37
C THR A 99 18.12 2.10 -10.68
N PRO A 100 17.76 3.36 -10.96
CA PRO A 100 18.20 4.09 -12.15
C PRO A 100 19.72 4.12 -12.33
N LYS A 101 20.47 4.10 -11.25
CA LYS A 101 21.94 4.04 -11.27
C LYS A 101 22.49 2.85 -12.05
N PHE A 102 21.81 1.70 -12.01
CA PHE A 102 22.23 0.47 -12.68
C PHE A 102 21.43 0.18 -13.94
N ARG A 103 20.20 0.69 -14.04
CA ARG A 103 19.24 0.36 -15.11
C ARG A 103 19.09 1.48 -16.15
N GLY A 104 19.70 2.64 -15.89
CA GLY A 104 19.57 3.78 -16.79
C GLY A 104 18.11 4.17 -17.01
N THR A 105 17.68 4.19 -18.28
CA THR A 105 16.31 4.61 -18.64
C THR A 105 15.23 3.54 -18.41
N GLU A 106 15.59 2.28 -18.16
CA GLU A 106 14.59 1.22 -17.90
C GLU A 106 13.83 1.44 -16.58
N VAL A 107 14.47 2.09 -15.61
CA VAL A 107 13.89 2.37 -14.29
C VAL A 107 14.00 3.86 -14.02
N VAL A 108 12.88 4.50 -13.72
CA VAL A 108 12.80 5.94 -13.44
C VAL A 108 12.31 6.17 -12.03
N GLU A 109 13.08 6.93 -11.25
CA GLU A 109 12.68 7.41 -9.93
C GLU A 109 12.18 8.85 -10.02
N LEU A 110 10.96 9.09 -9.59
CA LEU A 110 10.39 10.43 -9.49
C LEU A 110 10.83 11.05 -8.16
N LYS A 111 11.81 11.94 -8.21
CA LYS A 111 12.38 12.60 -7.02
C LYS A 111 11.65 13.88 -6.61
N HIS A 112 10.96 14.49 -7.58
CA HIS A 112 10.29 15.77 -7.39
C HIS A 112 8.82 15.63 -7.76
N PHE A 113 7.96 15.81 -6.78
CA PHE A 113 6.52 15.82 -6.94
C PHE A 113 5.89 16.72 -5.88
N ARG A 114 4.71 17.24 -6.15
CA ARG A 114 3.96 18.00 -5.16
C ARG A 114 3.31 17.07 -4.13
N PRO A 115 3.20 17.46 -2.86
CA PRO A 115 2.25 16.82 -1.95
C PRO A 115 0.83 16.88 -2.54
N ALA A 116 -0.02 15.94 -2.18
CA ALA A 116 -1.44 16.02 -2.50
C ALA A 116 -2.05 17.26 -1.84
N SER A 117 -2.97 17.91 -2.53
CA SER A 117 -3.71 19.02 -1.96
C SER A 117 -4.84 18.54 -1.03
N VAL A 118 -5.34 19.44 -0.18
CA VAL A 118 -6.52 19.14 0.64
C VAL A 118 -7.73 18.76 -0.25
N GLU A 119 -7.83 19.33 -1.44
CA GLU A 119 -8.87 19.01 -2.41
C GLU A 119 -8.69 17.60 -2.98
N ASP A 120 -7.45 17.16 -3.24
CA ASP A 120 -7.16 15.78 -3.65
C ASP A 120 -7.62 14.80 -2.56
N ILE A 121 -7.24 15.07 -1.30
CA ILE A 121 -7.64 14.24 -0.15
C ILE A 121 -9.14 14.25 0.08
N SER A 122 -9.78 15.44 0.01
CA SER A 122 -11.23 15.59 0.23
C SER A 122 -12.09 15.04 -0.91
N SER A 123 -11.49 14.53 -1.99
CA SER A 123 -12.22 13.75 -3.00
C SER A 123 -12.65 12.37 -2.51
N VAL A 124 -12.08 11.92 -1.39
CA VAL A 124 -12.26 10.61 -0.76
C VAL A 124 -12.68 10.74 0.70
N HIS A 125 -12.02 11.65 1.43
CA HIS A 125 -12.23 11.85 2.86
C HIS A 125 -13.11 13.06 3.16
N GLU A 126 -13.87 12.98 4.24
CA GLU A 126 -14.64 14.11 4.73
C GLU A 126 -13.71 15.28 5.08
N ARG A 127 -14.06 16.47 4.61
CA ARG A 127 -13.24 17.67 4.87
C ARG A 127 -13.06 17.94 6.36
N ALA A 128 -14.06 17.59 7.18
CA ALA A 128 -13.98 17.71 8.63
C ALA A 128 -12.88 16.83 9.23
N TYR A 129 -12.73 15.60 8.74
CA TYR A 129 -11.64 14.71 9.14
C TYR A 129 -10.29 15.28 8.74
N VAL A 130 -10.12 15.71 7.49
CA VAL A 130 -8.83 16.24 6.99
C VAL A 130 -8.38 17.44 7.82
N LEU A 131 -9.26 18.42 8.06
CA LEU A 131 -8.95 19.61 8.86
C LEU A 131 -8.78 19.27 10.36
N GLY A 132 -9.54 18.30 10.86
CA GLY A 132 -9.40 17.81 12.24
C GLY A 132 -8.06 17.13 12.48
N LEU A 133 -7.58 16.34 11.53
CA LEU A 133 -6.27 15.69 11.61
C LEU A 133 -5.13 16.74 11.54
N GLU A 134 -5.22 17.72 10.65
CA GLU A 134 -4.24 18.83 10.58
C GLU A 134 -4.12 19.54 11.93
N LYS A 135 -5.25 19.88 12.54
CA LYS A 135 -5.29 20.50 13.87
C LYS A 135 -4.75 19.57 14.97
N ALA A 136 -4.97 18.26 14.87
CA ALA A 136 -4.45 17.29 15.85
C ALA A 136 -2.91 17.27 15.90
N MET A 137 -2.22 17.75 14.85
CA MET A 137 -0.75 17.86 14.85
C MET A 137 -0.23 18.87 15.88
N GLU A 138 -1.06 19.85 16.29
CA GLU A 138 -0.73 20.75 17.40
C GLU A 138 -0.54 19.95 18.70
N GLN A 139 -1.49 19.04 19.00
CA GLN A 139 -1.40 18.16 20.18
C GLN A 139 -0.23 17.17 20.07
N ALA A 140 0.00 16.63 18.87
CA ALA A 140 1.14 15.78 18.63
C ALA A 140 2.47 16.52 18.84
N SER A 141 2.54 17.81 18.50
CA SER A 141 3.72 18.65 18.71
C SER A 141 4.02 18.88 20.20
N GLU A 142 2.98 18.97 21.03
CA GLU A 142 3.14 19.10 22.49
C GLU A 142 3.54 17.79 23.17
N ARG A 143 2.98 16.65 22.71
CA ARG A 143 3.12 15.34 23.35
C ARG A 143 4.17 14.44 22.71
N GLY A 144 4.64 14.78 21.50
CA GLY A 144 5.53 13.99 20.66
C GLY A 144 4.82 12.90 19.86
N LEU A 145 3.74 12.33 20.39
CA LEU A 145 2.91 11.29 19.77
C LEU A 145 1.53 11.27 20.39
N ILE A 146 0.50 11.00 19.57
CA ILE A 146 -0.88 10.77 20.00
C ILE A 146 -1.44 9.52 19.30
N ILE A 147 -2.34 8.80 19.95
CA ILE A 147 -3.13 7.73 19.32
C ILE A 147 -4.39 8.37 18.73
N ILE A 148 -4.66 8.11 17.48
CA ILE A 148 -5.76 8.69 16.71
C ILE A 148 -6.81 7.67 16.29
N ASP A 149 -6.51 6.37 16.41
CA ASP A 149 -7.49 5.28 16.32
C ASP A 149 -7.10 4.20 17.33
N GLY A 150 -8.09 3.73 18.09
CA GLY A 150 -7.90 2.76 19.18
C GLY A 150 -8.17 1.30 18.78
N SER A 151 -8.69 1.03 17.59
CA SER A 151 -9.05 -0.34 17.16
C SER A 151 -7.84 -1.18 16.75
N ALA A 152 -6.87 -0.55 16.09
CA ALA A 152 -5.49 -0.97 15.95
C ALA A 152 -4.68 0.31 16.17
N PRO A 153 -3.62 0.33 16.98
CA PRO A 153 -3.05 1.57 17.45
C PRO A 153 -2.45 2.41 16.32
N THR A 154 -3.33 3.13 15.62
CA THR A 154 -2.94 4.14 14.64
C THR A 154 -2.51 5.39 15.39
N TYR A 155 -1.29 5.82 15.17
CA TYR A 155 -0.70 6.96 15.87
C TYR A 155 -0.45 8.12 14.92
N ALA A 156 -0.26 9.31 15.49
CA ALA A 156 0.23 10.48 14.79
C ALA A 156 1.38 11.13 15.55
N THR A 157 2.36 11.61 14.81
CA THR A 157 3.48 12.45 15.23
C THR A 157 3.28 13.86 14.67
N PRO A 158 4.08 14.87 15.05
CA PRO A 158 3.95 16.22 14.50
C PRO A 158 4.03 16.32 12.98
N SER A 159 4.69 15.36 12.31
CA SER A 159 4.84 15.36 10.85
C SER A 159 3.81 14.51 10.11
N THR A 160 2.98 13.73 10.80
CA THR A 160 2.11 12.72 10.18
C THR A 160 1.20 13.29 9.10
N PHE A 161 0.57 14.45 9.33
CA PHE A 161 -0.30 15.07 8.33
C PHE A 161 0.48 15.39 7.05
N GLN A 162 1.62 16.07 7.19
CA GLN A 162 2.45 16.43 6.03
C GLN A 162 3.04 15.20 5.34
N ASP A 163 3.53 14.21 6.09
CA ASP A 163 4.04 12.95 5.56
C ASP A 163 2.96 12.21 4.75
N SER A 164 1.71 12.25 5.21
CA SER A 164 0.57 11.62 4.52
C SER A 164 0.18 12.36 3.22
N LEU A 165 0.26 13.70 3.20
CA LEU A 165 0.08 14.47 1.96
C LEU A 165 1.17 14.15 0.94
N VAL A 166 2.43 13.99 1.39
CA VAL A 166 3.55 13.61 0.53
C VAL A 166 3.35 12.19 0.00
N ALA A 167 2.90 11.24 0.83
CA ALA A 167 2.62 9.86 0.41
C ALA A 167 1.56 9.81 -0.71
N ALA A 168 0.42 10.48 -0.50
CA ALA A 168 -0.61 10.56 -1.52
C ALA A 168 -0.10 11.24 -2.79
N GLY A 169 0.59 12.39 -2.67
CA GLY A 169 1.18 13.11 -3.80
C GLY A 169 2.19 12.30 -4.60
N ALA A 170 3.00 11.48 -3.94
CA ALA A 170 3.91 10.53 -4.57
C ALA A 170 3.17 9.52 -5.46
N GLY A 171 2.05 8.99 -4.98
CA GLY A 171 1.18 8.10 -5.74
C GLY A 171 0.57 8.78 -6.97
N LEU A 172 0.07 10.02 -6.80
CA LEU A 172 -0.49 10.80 -7.93
C LEU A 172 0.55 11.08 -9.01
N ALA A 173 1.79 11.41 -8.63
CA ALA A 173 2.88 11.66 -9.58
C ALA A 173 3.25 10.40 -10.38
N VAL A 174 3.25 9.22 -9.75
CA VAL A 174 3.46 7.96 -10.45
C VAL A 174 2.32 7.70 -11.44
N LEU A 175 1.08 7.93 -11.03
CA LEU A 175 -0.09 7.77 -11.89
C LEU A 175 -0.01 8.71 -13.11
N ASP A 176 0.27 10.00 -12.92
CA ASP A 176 0.47 10.97 -13.99
C ASP A 176 1.50 10.48 -15.01
N SER A 177 2.65 10.01 -14.50
CA SER A 177 3.78 9.56 -15.32
C SER A 177 3.44 8.30 -16.12
N VAL A 178 2.75 7.32 -15.50
CA VAL A 178 2.30 6.10 -16.20
C VAL A 178 1.26 6.43 -17.29
N VAL A 179 0.30 7.30 -16.99
CA VAL A 179 -0.70 7.73 -17.97
C VAL A 179 -0.05 8.50 -19.12
N ALA A 180 0.89 9.40 -18.84
CA ALA A 180 1.63 10.11 -19.89
C ALA A 180 2.44 9.14 -20.77
N ALA A 181 3.19 8.22 -20.15
CA ALA A 181 3.96 7.21 -20.87
C ALA A 181 3.08 6.31 -21.74
N SER A 182 1.88 5.92 -21.27
CA SER A 182 0.97 5.03 -22.00
C SER A 182 0.46 5.59 -23.33
N LYS A 183 0.55 6.91 -23.54
CA LYS A 183 0.14 7.55 -24.80
C LYS A 183 1.15 7.34 -25.91
N ASN A 184 2.43 7.14 -25.57
CA ASN A 184 3.54 7.13 -26.52
C ASN A 184 4.34 5.81 -26.49
N SER A 185 4.04 4.89 -25.59
CA SER A 185 4.73 3.60 -25.44
C SER A 185 3.88 2.45 -25.93
N LYS A 186 4.49 1.50 -26.65
CA LYS A 186 3.85 0.21 -26.98
C LYS A 186 3.83 -0.76 -25.80
N GLU A 187 4.74 -0.58 -24.86
CA GLU A 187 4.85 -1.31 -23.60
C GLU A 187 5.01 -0.31 -22.46
N PRO A 188 3.88 0.26 -21.98
CA PRO A 188 3.94 1.26 -20.93
C PRO A 188 4.59 0.72 -19.64
N PRO A 189 5.27 1.58 -18.89
CA PRO A 189 5.86 1.19 -17.62
C PRO A 189 4.80 0.87 -16.59
N VAL A 190 5.15 -0.01 -15.65
CA VAL A 190 4.39 -0.19 -14.41
C VAL A 190 4.83 0.87 -13.41
N GLY A 191 3.87 1.50 -12.74
CA GLY A 191 4.12 2.45 -11.67
C GLY A 191 4.19 1.77 -10.30
N PHE A 192 5.05 2.26 -9.40
CA PHE A 192 5.05 1.85 -8.00
C PHE A 192 5.28 3.02 -7.05
N ALA A 193 4.32 3.32 -6.20
CA ALA A 193 4.45 4.28 -5.12
C ALA A 193 4.97 3.57 -3.85
N LEU A 194 6.25 3.74 -3.53
CA LEU A 194 6.90 3.24 -2.31
C LEU A 194 6.68 4.24 -1.18
N ILE A 195 5.52 4.18 -0.56
CA ILE A 195 4.97 5.21 0.30
C ILE A 195 4.64 4.71 1.71
N ARG A 196 4.67 5.61 2.68
CA ARG A 196 4.16 5.50 4.04
C ARG A 196 3.53 6.84 4.44
N PRO A 197 2.51 6.84 5.32
CA PRO A 197 1.73 5.71 5.85
C PRO A 197 0.95 4.96 4.75
N PRO A 198 0.50 3.70 5.02
CA PRO A 198 -0.39 2.97 4.13
C PRO A 198 -1.79 3.60 4.08
N GLY A 199 -2.70 3.07 3.24
CA GLY A 199 -3.95 3.77 2.97
C GLY A 199 -5.23 2.93 2.96
N HIS A 200 -5.21 1.65 2.67
CA HIS A 200 -6.41 0.88 2.33
C HIS A 200 -7.43 0.70 3.47
N HIS A 201 -7.04 0.91 4.73
CA HIS A 201 -7.95 0.89 5.87
C HIS A 201 -8.57 2.25 6.21
N ALA A 202 -7.99 3.38 5.75
CA ALA A 202 -8.49 4.71 6.09
C ALA A 202 -9.91 4.91 5.55
N VAL A 203 -10.86 5.11 6.46
CA VAL A 203 -12.28 5.32 6.13
C VAL A 203 -12.57 6.78 5.75
N PRO A 204 -13.71 7.10 5.12
CA PRO A 204 -14.01 8.47 4.71
C PRO A 204 -13.90 9.51 5.82
N ASP A 205 -14.24 9.16 7.05
CA ASP A 205 -14.34 10.05 8.21
C ASP A 205 -13.21 9.84 9.26
N GLY A 206 -12.22 8.96 8.99
CA GLY A 206 -11.17 8.71 9.98
C GLY A 206 -9.99 7.85 9.54
N PRO A 207 -8.90 7.87 10.34
CA PRO A 207 -7.77 6.96 10.20
C PRO A 207 -8.14 5.60 10.76
N MET A 208 -7.53 4.53 10.26
CA MET A 208 -7.75 3.18 10.74
C MET A 208 -6.60 2.26 10.33
N GLY A 209 -6.26 1.25 11.16
CA GLY A 209 -5.35 0.18 10.75
C GLY A 209 -3.99 0.66 10.24
N PHE A 210 -3.34 1.59 10.93
CA PHE A 210 -2.09 2.27 10.55
C PHE A 210 -2.23 3.26 9.38
N CYS A 211 -3.38 3.26 8.68
CA CYS A 211 -3.64 4.11 7.53
C CYS A 211 -4.16 5.49 7.96
N ILE A 212 -3.68 6.52 7.27
CA ILE A 212 -4.07 7.92 7.54
C ILE A 212 -5.01 8.42 6.43
N PHE A 213 -4.59 8.38 5.17
CA PHE A 213 -5.42 8.71 4.02
C PHE A 213 -5.44 7.55 3.03
N GLY A 214 -6.58 7.31 2.40
CA GLY A 214 -6.78 6.26 1.41
C GLY A 214 -6.03 6.53 0.10
N ASN A 215 -4.71 6.33 0.07
CA ASN A 215 -3.84 6.69 -1.03
C ASN A 215 -4.33 6.17 -2.39
N ILE A 216 -4.72 4.89 -2.46
CA ILE A 216 -5.22 4.28 -3.69
C ILE A 216 -6.59 4.82 -4.09
N ALA A 217 -7.48 5.10 -3.12
CA ALA A 217 -8.79 5.66 -3.38
C ALA A 217 -8.68 7.10 -3.92
N ILE A 218 -7.77 7.91 -3.35
CA ILE A 218 -7.44 9.25 -3.84
C ILE A 218 -6.91 9.16 -5.27
N ALA A 219 -6.03 8.21 -5.56
CA ALA A 219 -5.49 8.01 -6.91
C ALA A 219 -6.59 7.56 -7.90
N ALA A 220 -7.55 6.73 -7.49
CA ALA A 220 -8.68 6.34 -8.33
C ALA A 220 -9.56 7.55 -8.70
N ARG A 221 -9.92 8.37 -7.73
CA ARG A 221 -10.67 9.63 -8.00
C ARG A 221 -9.86 10.61 -8.86
N TYR A 222 -8.56 10.69 -8.62
CA TYR A 222 -7.68 11.52 -9.42
C TYR A 222 -7.58 11.03 -10.88
N ALA A 223 -7.48 9.73 -11.11
CA ALA A 223 -7.49 9.13 -12.44
C ALA A 223 -8.76 9.50 -13.23
N GLN A 224 -9.92 9.45 -12.57
CA GLN A 224 -11.18 9.87 -13.16
C GLN A 224 -11.20 11.37 -13.47
N ARG A 225 -10.84 12.22 -12.51
CA ARG A 225 -10.96 13.67 -12.60
C ARG A 225 -9.92 14.30 -13.52
N ALA A 226 -8.64 13.91 -13.38
CA ALA A 226 -7.54 14.54 -14.10
C ALA A 226 -7.27 13.93 -15.48
N HIS A 227 -7.55 12.64 -15.65
CA HIS A 227 -7.22 11.91 -16.87
C HIS A 227 -8.43 11.37 -17.63
N GLY A 228 -9.64 11.50 -17.10
CA GLY A 228 -10.85 10.98 -17.72
C GLY A 228 -10.90 9.45 -17.78
N LEU A 229 -10.10 8.75 -16.97
CA LEU A 229 -10.09 7.29 -16.87
C LEU A 229 -11.26 6.86 -16.01
N LYS A 230 -12.40 6.61 -16.64
CA LYS A 230 -13.68 6.44 -15.96
C LYS A 230 -13.70 5.16 -15.12
N ARG A 231 -13.31 4.02 -15.71
CA ARG A 231 -13.39 2.71 -15.07
C ARG A 231 -12.05 2.32 -14.45
N VAL A 232 -12.03 2.28 -13.12
CA VAL A 232 -10.83 1.92 -12.35
C VAL A 232 -11.05 0.55 -11.71
N PHE A 233 -10.12 -0.38 -11.94
CA PHE A 233 -10.14 -1.70 -11.30
C PHE A 233 -9.07 -1.72 -10.21
N ILE A 234 -9.49 -1.92 -8.96
CA ILE A 234 -8.60 -1.97 -7.80
C ILE A 234 -8.45 -3.43 -7.38
N ILE A 235 -7.21 -3.92 -7.36
CA ILE A 235 -6.83 -5.22 -6.81
C ILE A 235 -6.14 -4.98 -5.48
N ASP A 236 -6.67 -5.53 -4.41
CA ASP A 236 -6.08 -5.50 -3.07
C ASP A 236 -5.69 -6.92 -2.67
N PHE A 237 -4.38 -7.18 -2.58
CA PHE A 237 -3.84 -8.46 -2.14
C PHE A 237 -3.11 -8.38 -0.79
N ASP A 238 -3.27 -7.27 -0.06
CA ASP A 238 -2.91 -7.22 1.36
C ASP A 238 -3.63 -8.35 2.12
N VAL A 239 -3.00 -8.89 3.15
CA VAL A 239 -3.61 -9.99 3.93
C VAL A 239 -4.83 -9.53 4.73
N HIS A 240 -4.98 -8.21 4.93
CA HIS A 240 -6.12 -7.59 5.58
C HIS A 240 -7.11 -7.04 4.55
N HIS A 241 -8.38 -7.03 4.91
CA HIS A 241 -9.42 -6.44 4.06
C HIS A 241 -9.27 -4.91 3.97
N GLY A 242 -9.21 -4.36 2.76
CA GLY A 242 -9.15 -2.92 2.51
C GLY A 242 -10.51 -2.24 2.71
N ASN A 243 -10.99 -2.24 3.94
CA ASN A 243 -12.31 -1.72 4.30
C ASN A 243 -12.51 -0.25 3.93
N GLY A 244 -11.47 0.58 4.06
CA GLY A 244 -11.55 2.00 3.70
C GLY A 244 -11.78 2.18 2.21
N THR A 245 -11.05 1.44 1.37
CA THR A 245 -11.27 1.44 -0.09
C THR A 245 -12.67 0.96 -0.44
N GLN A 246 -13.14 -0.12 0.19
CA GLN A 246 -14.51 -0.61 0.03
C GLN A 246 -15.53 0.48 0.37
N ASP A 247 -15.42 1.10 1.52
CA ASP A 247 -16.39 2.09 2.03
C ASP A 247 -16.52 3.29 1.09
N VAL A 248 -15.38 3.76 0.55
CA VAL A 248 -15.35 4.88 -0.41
C VAL A 248 -16.11 4.56 -1.70
N PHE A 249 -16.05 3.32 -2.18
CA PHE A 249 -16.55 2.95 -3.51
C PHE A 249 -17.76 2.02 -3.49
N TYR A 250 -18.37 1.77 -2.34
CA TYR A 250 -19.40 0.76 -2.17
C TYR A 250 -20.67 0.99 -3.02
N GLU A 251 -20.92 2.23 -3.43
CA GLU A 251 -22.05 2.62 -4.30
C GLU A 251 -21.60 3.09 -5.69
N ASP A 252 -20.31 2.95 -6.04
CA ASP A 252 -19.77 3.49 -7.29
C ASP A 252 -19.69 2.42 -8.39
N PRO A 253 -20.47 2.54 -9.48
CA PRO A 253 -20.46 1.58 -10.57
C PRO A 253 -19.22 1.67 -11.46
N ASP A 254 -18.45 2.74 -11.37
CA ASP A 254 -17.27 3.01 -12.21
C ASP A 254 -15.96 2.56 -11.55
N ILE A 255 -16.00 2.11 -10.28
CA ILE A 255 -14.86 1.58 -9.56
C ILE A 255 -15.13 0.13 -9.17
N PHE A 256 -14.34 -0.81 -9.66
CA PHE A 256 -14.41 -2.20 -9.20
C PHE A 256 -13.34 -2.44 -8.15
N PHE A 257 -13.75 -2.80 -6.94
CA PHE A 257 -12.86 -3.18 -5.83
C PHE A 257 -12.88 -4.68 -5.62
N LEU A 258 -11.71 -5.31 -5.74
CA LEU A 258 -11.52 -6.73 -5.47
C LEU A 258 -10.46 -6.91 -4.38
N SER A 259 -10.84 -7.51 -3.26
CA SER A 259 -9.94 -7.81 -2.14
C SER A 259 -9.84 -9.30 -1.88
N THR A 260 -8.60 -9.80 -1.82
CA THR A 260 -8.28 -11.15 -1.32
C THR A 260 -7.62 -11.01 0.04
N HIS A 261 -8.25 -11.50 1.08
CA HIS A 261 -7.77 -11.30 2.46
C HIS A 261 -8.02 -12.52 3.33
N LYS A 262 -7.39 -12.54 4.50
CA LYS A 262 -7.56 -13.63 5.45
C LYS A 262 -8.92 -13.54 6.15
N GLU A 263 -9.69 -14.62 6.07
CA GLU A 263 -10.98 -14.75 6.74
C GLU A 263 -10.85 -14.51 8.26
N GLY A 264 -11.72 -13.63 8.78
CA GLY A 264 -11.80 -13.34 10.22
C GLY A 264 -10.61 -12.56 10.80
N SER A 265 -9.71 -12.04 9.95
CA SER A 265 -8.63 -11.13 10.35
C SER A 265 -9.15 -9.70 10.53
N TYR A 266 -8.26 -8.80 10.96
CA TYR A 266 -8.56 -7.36 11.04
C TYR A 266 -9.04 -6.84 9.68
N PRO A 267 -10.00 -5.91 9.62
CA PRO A 267 -10.81 -5.38 10.72
C PRO A 267 -12.09 -6.18 11.01
N GLY A 268 -12.26 -7.37 10.45
CA GLY A 268 -13.42 -8.23 10.64
C GLY A 268 -14.56 -8.01 9.62
N THR A 269 -14.34 -7.14 8.64
CA THR A 269 -15.21 -6.85 7.49
C THR A 269 -14.79 -7.67 6.26
N GLY A 270 -15.29 -7.35 5.06
CA GLY A 270 -14.94 -8.05 3.82
C GLY A 270 -15.63 -9.42 3.72
N LYS A 271 -16.91 -9.48 4.10
CA LYS A 271 -17.66 -10.74 3.96
C LYS A 271 -17.98 -10.98 2.49
N ILE A 272 -18.01 -12.24 2.12
CA ILE A 272 -18.19 -12.69 0.73
C ILE A 272 -19.48 -12.16 0.06
N HIS A 273 -20.48 -11.78 0.87
CA HIS A 273 -21.74 -11.21 0.40
C HIS A 273 -21.80 -9.67 0.40
N GLU A 274 -20.73 -9.01 0.81
CA GLU A 274 -20.57 -7.57 0.66
C GLU A 274 -20.17 -7.29 -0.79
N VAL A 275 -21.14 -7.00 -1.64
CA VAL A 275 -20.98 -6.95 -3.12
C VAL A 275 -21.16 -5.55 -3.71
N GLY A 276 -21.24 -4.52 -2.87
CA GLY A 276 -21.65 -3.17 -3.24
C GLY A 276 -23.12 -2.95 -2.99
N ARG A 277 -23.60 -1.73 -3.23
CA ARG A 277 -24.97 -1.31 -3.00
C ARG A 277 -25.45 -0.31 -4.05
N GLY A 278 -26.75 -0.34 -4.35
CA GLY A 278 -27.34 0.61 -5.29
C GLY A 278 -26.68 0.57 -6.67
N PRO A 279 -26.21 1.71 -7.21
CA PRO A 279 -25.53 1.72 -8.51
C PRO A 279 -24.24 0.88 -8.54
N GLY A 280 -23.57 0.72 -7.40
CA GLY A 280 -22.33 -0.05 -7.24
C GLY A 280 -22.56 -1.53 -6.93
N GLU A 281 -23.80 -2.06 -6.94
CA GLU A 281 -24.05 -3.47 -6.70
C GLU A 281 -23.34 -4.34 -7.75
N GLY A 282 -22.52 -5.29 -7.28
CA GLY A 282 -21.70 -6.17 -8.12
C GLY A 282 -20.32 -5.62 -8.47
N THR A 283 -19.95 -4.40 -8.02
CA THR A 283 -18.61 -3.81 -8.25
C THR A 283 -17.67 -3.94 -7.04
N THR A 284 -18.11 -4.55 -5.97
CA THR A 284 -17.27 -4.96 -4.83
C THR A 284 -17.20 -6.49 -4.81
N LEU A 285 -16.00 -7.05 -4.77
CA LEU A 285 -15.78 -8.49 -4.63
C LEU A 285 -14.83 -8.77 -3.47
N ASN A 286 -15.35 -9.45 -2.47
CA ASN A 286 -14.58 -9.90 -1.31
C ASN A 286 -14.35 -11.41 -1.38
N LEU A 287 -13.10 -11.82 -1.33
CA LEU A 287 -12.69 -13.22 -1.28
C LEU A 287 -11.94 -13.50 0.03
N PRO A 288 -12.67 -13.74 1.13
CA PRO A 288 -12.05 -14.17 2.39
C PRO A 288 -11.50 -15.60 2.23
N LEU A 289 -10.20 -15.74 2.44
CA LEU A 289 -9.46 -16.99 2.28
C LEU A 289 -9.04 -17.56 3.65
N PRO A 290 -9.00 -18.89 3.82
CA PRO A 290 -8.61 -19.51 5.08
C PRO A 290 -7.13 -19.25 5.40
N GLY A 291 -6.77 -19.23 6.69
CA GLY A 291 -5.36 -19.24 7.10
C GLY A 291 -4.60 -20.42 6.47
N GLY A 292 -3.32 -20.23 6.16
CA GLY A 292 -2.51 -21.21 5.44
C GLY A 292 -2.65 -21.17 3.91
N THR A 293 -3.43 -20.23 3.37
CA THR A 293 -3.50 -19.96 1.92
C THR A 293 -2.12 -19.55 1.38
N GLY A 294 -1.72 -20.10 0.24
CA GLY A 294 -0.41 -19.90 -0.35
C GLY A 294 -0.43 -19.66 -1.85
N ASP A 295 0.66 -20.04 -2.50
CA ASP A 295 0.95 -19.78 -3.91
C ASP A 295 -0.03 -20.44 -4.87
N PHE A 296 -0.38 -21.72 -4.62
CA PHE A 296 -1.30 -22.45 -5.49
C PHE A 296 -2.70 -21.84 -5.47
N ALA A 297 -3.20 -21.51 -4.28
CA ALA A 297 -4.49 -20.85 -4.14
C ALA A 297 -4.51 -19.50 -4.87
N MET A 298 -3.47 -18.69 -4.72
CA MET A 298 -3.44 -17.36 -5.31
C MET A 298 -3.38 -17.39 -6.84
N ARG A 299 -2.69 -18.37 -7.43
CA ARG A 299 -2.73 -18.61 -8.88
C ARG A 299 -4.14 -18.94 -9.35
N THR A 300 -4.82 -19.86 -8.65
CA THR A 300 -6.22 -20.21 -8.97
C THR A 300 -7.15 -19.02 -8.86
N VAL A 301 -7.00 -18.21 -7.80
CA VAL A 301 -7.77 -16.97 -7.61
C VAL A 301 -7.50 -15.97 -8.75
N PHE A 302 -6.25 -15.84 -9.17
CA PHE A 302 -5.91 -14.96 -10.28
C PHE A 302 -6.63 -15.38 -11.57
N ASP A 303 -6.52 -16.66 -11.93
CA ASP A 303 -7.05 -17.18 -13.19
C ASP A 303 -8.58 -17.27 -13.18
N GLU A 304 -9.19 -17.69 -12.07
CA GLU A 304 -10.62 -18.00 -12.02
C GLU A 304 -11.49 -16.84 -11.48
N VAL A 305 -10.90 -15.82 -10.84
CA VAL A 305 -11.66 -14.72 -10.24
C VAL A 305 -11.17 -13.36 -10.76
N ILE A 306 -9.88 -13.02 -10.59
CA ILE A 306 -9.37 -11.70 -10.94
C ILE A 306 -9.49 -11.44 -12.45
N VAL A 307 -8.99 -12.34 -13.27
CA VAL A 307 -9.02 -12.19 -14.74
C VAL A 307 -10.44 -12.07 -15.28
N PRO A 308 -11.39 -12.97 -14.96
CA PRO A 308 -12.76 -12.85 -15.46
C PRO A 308 -13.47 -11.55 -15.00
N CYS A 309 -13.25 -11.12 -13.76
CA CYS A 309 -13.78 -9.85 -13.26
C CYS A 309 -13.26 -8.66 -14.07
N ALA A 310 -11.94 -8.59 -14.25
CA ALA A 310 -11.31 -7.50 -14.98
C ALA A 310 -11.74 -7.48 -16.46
N GLN A 311 -11.82 -8.64 -17.12
CA GLN A 311 -12.28 -8.76 -18.50
C GLN A 311 -13.72 -8.30 -18.68
N ARG A 312 -14.61 -8.64 -17.73
CA ARG A 312 -16.01 -8.20 -17.75
C ARG A 312 -16.13 -6.70 -17.47
N PHE A 313 -15.38 -6.18 -16.49
CA PHE A 313 -15.42 -4.77 -16.11
C PHE A 313 -14.80 -3.86 -17.17
N LYS A 314 -13.77 -4.31 -17.90
CA LYS A 314 -13.06 -3.56 -18.96
C LYS A 314 -12.51 -2.23 -18.44
N PRO A 315 -11.52 -2.26 -17.55
CA PRO A 315 -10.99 -1.06 -16.92
C PRO A 315 -10.24 -0.15 -17.89
N ASP A 316 -10.17 1.13 -17.55
CA ASP A 316 -9.30 2.11 -18.18
C ASP A 316 -7.89 2.12 -17.53
N ILE A 317 -7.81 1.69 -16.26
CA ILE A 317 -6.58 1.57 -15.47
C ILE A 317 -6.76 0.51 -14.38
N ILE A 318 -5.66 -0.18 -14.04
CA ILE A 318 -5.58 -1.07 -12.87
C ILE A 318 -4.74 -0.40 -11.78
N LEU A 319 -5.29 -0.29 -10.58
CA LEU A 319 -4.57 0.14 -9.38
C LEU A 319 -4.44 -1.04 -8.42
N VAL A 320 -3.35 -1.11 -7.67
CA VAL A 320 -3.05 -2.26 -6.82
C VAL A 320 -2.69 -1.79 -5.41
N SER A 321 -3.48 -2.17 -4.41
CA SER A 321 -3.08 -2.14 -3.00
C SER A 321 -2.15 -3.32 -2.77
N ALA A 322 -0.85 -3.01 -2.72
CA ALA A 322 0.22 -4.00 -2.67
C ALA A 322 0.72 -4.17 -1.22
N GLY A 323 0.02 -5.02 -0.46
CA GLY A 323 0.46 -5.47 0.85
C GLY A 323 1.35 -6.71 0.74
N TYR A 324 2.44 -6.71 1.49
CA TYR A 324 3.40 -7.81 1.50
C TYR A 324 3.35 -8.61 2.81
N ASP A 325 2.33 -8.39 3.61
CA ASP A 325 2.11 -9.03 4.92
C ASP A 325 1.41 -10.40 4.84
N ALA A 326 1.00 -10.84 3.64
CA ALA A 326 0.63 -12.23 3.42
C ALA A 326 1.85 -13.18 3.36
N HIS A 327 3.09 -12.65 3.40
CA HIS A 327 4.30 -13.45 3.36
C HIS A 327 4.42 -14.33 4.61
N ILE A 328 4.88 -15.59 4.44
CA ILE A 328 4.98 -16.58 5.53
C ILE A 328 5.83 -16.11 6.73
N PHE A 329 6.75 -15.17 6.52
CA PHE A 329 7.59 -14.60 7.58
C PHE A 329 7.01 -13.33 8.20
N ASP A 330 5.86 -12.86 7.74
CA ASP A 330 5.25 -11.67 8.31
C ASP A 330 4.65 -11.96 9.69
N PRO A 331 4.89 -11.08 10.70
CA PRO A 331 4.43 -11.31 12.06
C PRO A 331 2.93 -11.11 12.27
N LEU A 332 2.23 -10.43 11.36
CA LEU A 332 0.83 -10.05 11.54
C LEU A 332 -0.16 -10.99 10.84
N ALA A 333 0.33 -11.93 10.03
CA ALA A 333 -0.52 -12.84 9.28
C ALA A 333 -0.09 -14.31 9.39
N ASN A 334 -0.91 -15.19 8.84
CA ASN A 334 -0.60 -16.61 8.71
C ASN A 334 -1.02 -17.16 7.35
N PHE A 335 -0.86 -16.37 6.29
CA PHE A 335 -0.80 -16.90 4.93
C PHE A 335 0.59 -17.50 4.68
N GLN A 336 0.72 -18.23 3.58
CA GLN A 336 1.98 -18.84 3.19
C GLN A 336 2.46 -18.31 1.85
N PHE A 337 2.20 -17.02 1.57
CA PHE A 337 2.78 -16.39 0.39
C PHE A 337 4.30 -16.36 0.51
N LYS A 338 4.96 -16.51 -0.62
CA LYS A 338 6.40 -16.44 -0.77
C LYS A 338 6.77 -15.22 -1.61
N THR A 339 8.04 -14.86 -1.63
CA THR A 339 8.58 -13.87 -2.57
C THR A 339 8.20 -14.22 -4.02
N ALA A 340 8.25 -15.53 -4.38
CA ALA A 340 7.81 -16.01 -5.70
C ALA A 340 6.31 -15.76 -5.98
N THR A 341 5.46 -15.76 -4.96
CA THR A 341 4.02 -15.47 -5.12
C THR A 341 3.83 -14.03 -5.59
N TYR A 342 4.50 -13.08 -4.94
CA TYR A 342 4.45 -11.64 -5.30
C TYR A 342 5.05 -11.37 -6.68
N TYR A 343 6.14 -12.05 -7.06
CA TYR A 343 6.67 -11.99 -8.41
C TYR A 343 5.62 -12.42 -9.44
N THR A 344 4.95 -13.54 -9.21
CA THR A 344 3.91 -14.07 -10.10
C THR A 344 2.73 -13.10 -10.19
N LEU A 345 2.24 -12.58 -9.06
CA LEU A 345 1.17 -11.58 -9.05
C LEU A 345 1.57 -10.33 -9.84
N ALA A 346 2.75 -9.80 -9.60
CA ALA A 346 3.25 -8.61 -10.29
C ALA A 346 3.35 -8.82 -11.82
N ALA A 347 3.89 -9.96 -12.25
CA ALA A 347 3.98 -10.32 -13.67
C ALA A 347 2.60 -10.46 -14.33
N ASN A 348 1.68 -11.16 -13.66
CA ASN A 348 0.35 -11.43 -14.16
C ASN A 348 -0.51 -10.15 -14.21
N ILE A 349 -0.45 -9.29 -13.19
CA ILE A 349 -1.18 -8.02 -13.17
C ILE A 349 -0.65 -7.07 -14.27
N LYS A 350 0.68 -7.00 -14.47
CA LYS A 350 1.27 -6.26 -15.58
C LYS A 350 0.73 -6.73 -16.93
N GLN A 351 0.68 -8.05 -17.14
CA GLN A 351 0.16 -8.62 -18.38
C GLN A 351 -1.32 -8.32 -18.55
N LEU A 352 -2.13 -8.48 -17.51
CA LEU A 352 -3.55 -8.16 -17.51
C LEU A 352 -3.80 -6.69 -17.86
N ALA A 353 -3.04 -5.77 -17.29
CA ALA A 353 -3.13 -4.35 -17.62
C ALA A 353 -2.76 -4.07 -19.09
N LYS A 354 -1.73 -4.75 -19.62
CA LYS A 354 -1.36 -4.66 -21.03
C LYS A 354 -2.50 -5.06 -21.95
N GLU A 355 -3.20 -6.14 -21.61
CA GLU A 355 -4.31 -6.70 -22.40
C GLU A 355 -5.58 -5.84 -22.33
N LEU A 356 -5.91 -5.29 -21.15
CA LEU A 356 -7.21 -4.69 -20.93
C LEU A 356 -7.23 -3.16 -20.98
N CYS A 357 -6.15 -2.50 -20.53
CA CYS A 357 -6.14 -1.06 -20.37
C CYS A 357 -4.85 -0.38 -20.89
N GLY A 358 -4.25 -0.95 -21.95
CA GLY A 358 -3.08 -0.36 -22.60
C GLY A 358 -1.89 -0.20 -21.65
N GLY A 359 -1.71 -1.12 -20.71
CA GLY A 359 -0.59 -1.19 -19.77
C GLY A 359 -0.67 -0.21 -18.59
N ARG A 360 -1.73 0.56 -18.43
CA ARG A 360 -1.86 1.51 -17.30
C ARG A 360 -2.07 0.74 -16.00
N CYS A 361 -1.01 0.67 -15.19
CA CYS A 361 -1.00 -0.05 -13.92
C CYS A 361 -0.12 0.66 -12.89
N VAL A 362 -0.64 0.88 -11.68
CA VAL A 362 0.10 1.51 -10.58
C VAL A 362 -0.11 0.74 -9.28
N PHE A 363 0.99 0.37 -8.64
CA PHE A 363 1.04 -0.28 -7.33
C PHE A 363 1.24 0.76 -6.22
N PHE A 364 0.57 0.57 -5.11
CA PHE A 364 0.68 1.38 -3.90
C PHE A 364 1.10 0.47 -2.74
N LEU A 365 2.20 0.78 -2.08
CA LEU A 365 2.66 0.01 -0.92
C LEU A 365 1.67 0.14 0.23
N GLU A 366 1.20 -1.00 0.75
CA GLU A 366 0.36 -1.09 1.94
C GLU A 366 1.12 -1.80 3.07
N GLY A 367 0.66 -2.96 3.55
CA GLY A 367 1.29 -3.75 4.60
C GLY A 367 2.60 -4.44 4.21
N GLY A 368 3.13 -5.21 5.14
CA GLY A 368 4.40 -5.91 5.08
C GLY A 368 5.36 -5.42 6.17
N TYR A 369 5.61 -6.26 7.19
CA TYR A 369 6.20 -5.84 8.47
C TYR A 369 7.47 -6.61 8.85
N ASP A 370 7.77 -7.74 8.21
CA ASP A 370 9.12 -8.30 8.19
C ASP A 370 9.96 -7.60 7.12
N LEU A 371 10.95 -6.82 7.54
CA LEU A 371 11.74 -5.96 6.65
C LEU A 371 12.45 -6.73 5.53
N LYS A 372 12.87 -7.97 5.81
CA LYS A 372 13.58 -8.78 4.84
C LYS A 372 12.63 -9.30 3.78
N SER A 373 11.56 -9.98 4.16
CA SER A 373 10.59 -10.52 3.21
C SER A 373 9.90 -9.42 2.40
N LEU A 374 9.53 -8.30 3.04
CA LEU A 374 9.00 -7.13 2.38
C LEU A 374 9.94 -6.62 1.27
N SER A 375 11.20 -6.34 1.64
CA SER A 375 12.14 -5.71 0.69
C SER A 375 12.50 -6.63 -0.48
N TYR A 376 12.64 -7.93 -0.24
CA TYR A 376 12.90 -8.91 -1.30
C TYR A 376 11.67 -9.12 -2.20
N SER A 377 10.47 -9.17 -1.63
CA SER A 377 9.23 -9.34 -2.41
C SER A 377 8.95 -8.12 -3.29
N VAL A 378 9.21 -6.90 -2.80
CA VAL A 378 9.13 -5.69 -3.63
C VAL A 378 10.19 -5.70 -4.73
N ALA A 379 11.44 -6.08 -4.41
CA ALA A 379 12.50 -6.17 -5.41
C ALA A 379 12.18 -7.22 -6.48
N ASP A 380 11.58 -8.34 -6.10
CA ASP A 380 11.17 -9.38 -7.06
C ASP A 380 9.95 -8.95 -7.91
N SER A 381 9.06 -8.11 -7.36
CA SER A 381 8.02 -7.43 -8.15
C SER A 381 8.63 -6.50 -9.20
N PHE A 382 9.70 -5.75 -8.88
CA PHE A 382 10.45 -4.95 -9.87
C PHE A 382 11.07 -5.82 -10.96
N ARG A 383 11.62 -7.01 -10.60
CA ARG A 383 12.15 -7.96 -11.59
C ARG A 383 11.06 -8.45 -12.54
N ALA A 384 9.87 -8.73 -12.02
CA ALA A 384 8.72 -9.09 -12.84
C ALA A 384 8.34 -7.96 -13.83
N PHE A 385 8.35 -6.70 -13.37
CA PHE A 385 8.11 -5.54 -14.25
C PHE A 385 9.18 -5.38 -15.33
N LEU A 386 10.43 -5.67 -15.00
CA LEU A 386 11.54 -5.64 -15.95
C LEU A 386 11.55 -6.82 -16.92
N GLY A 387 10.79 -7.88 -16.64
CA GLY A 387 10.78 -9.13 -17.41
C GLY A 387 11.98 -10.03 -17.09
N GLU A 388 12.57 -9.89 -15.91
CA GLU A 388 13.69 -10.70 -15.43
C GLU A 388 13.22 -11.86 -14.58
N SER A 389 14.05 -12.90 -14.45
CA SER A 389 13.73 -14.06 -13.60
C SER A 389 13.69 -13.68 -12.11
N SER A 390 12.80 -14.36 -11.37
CA SER A 390 12.70 -14.24 -9.91
C SER A 390 14.01 -14.69 -9.22
N ARG A 391 14.31 -14.05 -8.11
CA ARG A 391 15.37 -14.44 -7.15
C ARG A 391 14.80 -14.93 -5.82
N ALA A 392 13.55 -15.32 -5.81
CA ALA A 392 12.83 -15.78 -4.61
C ALA A 392 13.54 -16.93 -3.88
N SER A 393 14.28 -17.79 -4.60
CA SER A 393 15.04 -18.90 -4.00
C SER A 393 16.12 -18.43 -2.99
N GLU A 394 16.47 -17.15 -2.97
CA GLU A 394 17.44 -16.60 -2.01
C GLU A 394 16.84 -16.42 -0.61
N ILE A 395 15.53 -16.37 -0.49
CA ILE A 395 14.82 -16.09 0.75
C ILE A 395 13.70 -17.08 1.05
N ASP A 396 13.02 -17.57 0.04
CA ASP A 396 11.83 -18.41 0.21
C ASP A 396 12.18 -19.72 0.90
N PRO A 397 11.35 -20.18 1.86
CA PRO A 397 11.57 -21.46 2.51
C PRO A 397 11.36 -22.62 1.53
N THR A 398 12.14 -23.67 1.70
CA THR A 398 12.03 -24.90 0.91
C THR A 398 10.82 -25.75 1.31
N PHE A 399 10.33 -25.59 2.52
CA PHE A 399 9.19 -26.32 3.08
C PHE A 399 8.05 -25.36 3.41
N LEU A 400 6.83 -25.74 3.01
CA LEU A 400 5.57 -25.11 3.38
C LEU A 400 4.61 -26.17 3.90
N TYR A 401 3.60 -25.75 4.64
CA TYR A 401 2.49 -26.61 5.01
C TYR A 401 1.55 -26.79 3.80
N ASP A 402 0.79 -27.88 3.79
CA ASP A 402 -0.25 -28.07 2.78
C ASP A 402 -1.30 -26.97 2.87
N GLU A 403 -1.65 -26.40 1.73
CA GLU A 403 -2.72 -25.42 1.67
C GLU A 403 -4.08 -26.07 1.96
N PRO A 404 -5.02 -25.40 2.63
CA PRO A 404 -6.35 -25.93 2.93
C PRO A 404 -7.26 -25.95 1.67
N SER A 405 -6.87 -26.72 0.66
CA SER A 405 -7.39 -26.71 -0.71
C SER A 405 -8.92 -26.85 -0.79
N SER A 406 -9.53 -27.66 0.06
CA SER A 406 -11.00 -27.83 0.09
C SER A 406 -11.72 -26.54 0.49
N LYS A 407 -11.22 -25.83 1.51
CA LYS A 407 -11.80 -24.55 1.97
C LYS A 407 -11.57 -23.44 0.96
N ILE A 408 -10.38 -23.39 0.35
CA ILE A 408 -10.02 -22.47 -0.71
C ILE A 408 -10.98 -22.64 -1.91
N LYS A 409 -11.14 -23.88 -2.37
CA LYS A 409 -12.07 -24.17 -3.46
C LYS A 409 -13.50 -23.75 -3.14
N GLN A 410 -13.98 -24.03 -1.92
CA GLN A 410 -15.31 -23.60 -1.48
C GLN A 410 -15.47 -22.06 -1.50
N ALA A 411 -14.46 -21.31 -1.10
CA ALA A 411 -14.49 -19.83 -1.13
C ALA A 411 -14.53 -19.33 -2.60
N ILE A 412 -13.70 -19.89 -3.47
CA ILE A 412 -13.67 -19.57 -4.90
C ILE A 412 -15.02 -19.90 -5.57
N ASP A 413 -15.53 -21.12 -5.38
CA ASP A 413 -16.83 -21.54 -5.97
C ASP A 413 -17.98 -20.64 -5.50
N LYS A 414 -17.96 -20.22 -4.24
CA LYS A 414 -18.96 -19.31 -3.67
C LYS A 414 -18.90 -17.90 -4.31
N VAL A 415 -17.71 -17.33 -4.39
CA VAL A 415 -17.52 -16.00 -5.00
C VAL A 415 -17.93 -16.04 -6.48
N LYS A 416 -17.54 -17.11 -7.19
CA LYS A 416 -17.95 -17.28 -8.61
C LYS A 416 -19.47 -17.37 -8.77
N ALA A 417 -20.15 -18.07 -7.88
CA ALA A 417 -21.62 -18.16 -7.91
C ALA A 417 -22.28 -16.78 -7.64
N ILE A 418 -21.77 -16.03 -6.65
CA ILE A 418 -22.31 -14.69 -6.31
C ILE A 418 -22.10 -13.71 -7.46
N HIS A 419 -20.92 -13.70 -8.09
CA HIS A 419 -20.56 -12.76 -9.14
C HIS A 419 -20.83 -13.27 -10.57
N SER A 420 -21.40 -14.46 -10.72
CA SER A 420 -21.69 -15.08 -12.03
C SER A 420 -20.44 -15.18 -12.94
N LEU A 421 -19.33 -15.68 -12.38
CA LEU A 421 -18.03 -15.88 -13.06
C LEU A 421 -17.91 -17.28 -13.65
#